data_f12cf2fbd6aecf3be22a37023ea85cf1
#
_entry.id   f12cf2fbd6aecf3be22a37023ea85cf1
#
_cell.length_a   1.000
_cell.length_b   1.000
_cell.length_c   1.000
_cell.angle_alpha   90.00
_cell.angle_beta   90.00
_cell.angle_gamma   90.00
#
_symmetry.space_group_name_H-M   'P 1'
#
loop_
_entity.id
_entity.type
_entity.pdbx_description
1 polymer ?
#
loop_
_entity_poly.entity_id
_entity_poly.type
_entity_poly.pdbx_seq_one_letter_code
_entity_poly.pdbx_strand_id
1 'polypeptide(L)'
;GSEMCIRDSFKEGAPLVASQYAGIPVINAGDGSHSHPTQTLTDLLTIKREKGRLDRLTVGFCGDLKFGRTVHSLIRALARYEGIRVVLIAPEELRLPDYMLQQMQEFTGITFREARTLEEAMPELDVLYMTRVQKERFLDEEEFERVRDSFVLDAAKLRTARPDMIVLHPLPRVNEIAPEVDSDPRAAYFRQVENGKFVRMALILKLLSWAAEPAAEPAASSDAATRSHTSAAATHPEGAETACGANAAAGAACKVMPGTASPDAGTDAAPDADTVSDAACGLTHAAITAPDGTPHRCPNPRCISATEPVEPLFRATGDGLRCAYCETRVR
;
A
#
# COMPACT_ATOMS: atom_id res chain seq x y z
N GLY A 1 -4.22 -17.26 21.52
CA GLY A 1 -3.19 -16.31 21.23
C GLY A 1 -3.40 -15.60 19.92
N SER A 2 -3.27 -14.32 19.94
CA SER A 2 -3.55 -13.40 18.85
C SER A 2 -2.35 -13.29 17.88
N GLU A 3 -2.04 -14.32 17.13
CA GLU A 3 -0.86 -14.35 16.28
C GLU A 3 -1.14 -14.02 14.80
N MET A 4 -2.27 -13.41 14.50
CA MET A 4 -2.59 -12.94 13.16
C MET A 4 -2.01 -11.56 12.81
N CYS A 5 -1.35 -10.90 13.75
CA CYS A 5 -0.71 -9.61 13.52
C CYS A 5 0.79 -9.79 13.46
N ILE A 6 1.39 -9.59 12.30
CA ILE A 6 2.82 -9.35 12.25
C ILE A 6 3.06 -7.97 12.81
N ARG A 7 3.86 -7.92 13.86
CA ARG A 7 4.35 -6.67 14.42
C ARG A 7 5.10 -5.89 13.35
N ASP A 8 5.11 -4.59 13.53
CA ASP A 8 5.98 -3.65 12.88
C ASP A 8 7.35 -4.28 12.54
N SER A 9 7.60 -4.51 11.26
CA SER A 9 8.86 -5.06 10.78
C SER A 9 9.72 -3.94 10.19
N PHE A 10 11.02 -3.96 10.47
CA PHE A 10 11.97 -3.08 9.78
C PHE A 10 12.24 -3.52 8.34
N LYS A 11 11.88 -4.76 7.99
CA LYS A 11 12.08 -5.32 6.65
C LYS A 11 10.84 -5.10 5.78
N GLU A 12 11.03 -4.41 4.69
CA GLU A 12 9.98 -4.18 3.70
C GLU A 12 9.63 -5.49 2.98
N GLY A 13 8.35 -5.84 2.95
CA GLY A 13 7.84 -7.08 2.36
C GLY A 13 7.82 -8.29 3.31
N ALA A 14 8.28 -8.17 4.56
CA ALA A 14 8.24 -9.28 5.52
C ALA A 14 6.83 -9.88 5.72
N PRO A 15 5.73 -9.11 5.79
CA PRO A 15 4.40 -9.66 5.89
C PRO A 15 3.99 -10.52 4.69
N LEU A 16 4.45 -10.18 3.49
CA LEU A 16 4.19 -10.97 2.29
C LEU A 16 4.89 -12.33 2.38
N VAL A 17 6.17 -12.34 2.77
CA VAL A 17 6.90 -13.61 3.00
C VAL A 17 6.20 -14.46 4.05
N ALA A 18 5.83 -13.85 5.18
CA ALA A 18 5.12 -14.57 6.24
C ALA A 18 3.81 -15.18 5.74
N SER A 19 3.05 -14.50 4.87
CA SER A 19 1.80 -15.02 4.34
C SER A 19 1.98 -16.25 3.45
N GLN A 20 3.15 -16.44 2.85
CA GLN A 20 3.46 -17.61 2.02
C GLN A 20 3.64 -18.89 2.85
N TYR A 21 4.07 -18.74 4.12
CA TYR A 21 4.35 -19.88 5.01
C TYR A 21 3.34 -20.05 6.14
N ALA A 22 2.54 -19.02 6.43
CA ALA A 22 1.52 -19.08 7.46
C ALA A 22 0.25 -19.76 6.92
N GLY A 23 -0.20 -20.82 7.55
CA GLY A 23 -1.50 -21.46 7.23
C GLY A 23 -2.74 -20.63 7.64
N ILE A 24 -2.55 -19.36 7.99
CA ILE A 24 -3.58 -18.43 8.46
C ILE A 24 -3.42 -17.07 7.78
N PRO A 25 -4.47 -16.23 7.75
CA PRO A 25 -4.37 -14.87 7.24
C PRO A 25 -3.33 -14.04 7.99
N VAL A 26 -2.51 -13.28 7.25
CA VAL A 26 -1.49 -12.38 7.79
C VAL A 26 -1.91 -10.93 7.55
N ILE A 27 -1.89 -10.11 8.61
CA ILE A 27 -2.19 -8.67 8.55
C ILE A 27 -0.89 -7.88 8.60
N ASN A 28 -0.63 -7.09 7.56
CA ASN A 28 0.47 -6.13 7.58
C ASN A 28 0.11 -4.95 8.50
N ALA A 29 0.76 -4.87 9.67
CA ALA A 29 0.62 -3.77 10.62
C ALA A 29 1.75 -2.74 10.52
N GLY A 30 2.54 -2.81 9.46
CA GLY A 30 3.65 -1.93 9.13
C GLY A 30 4.90 -2.71 8.73
N ASP A 31 5.52 -2.32 7.61
CA ASP A 31 6.75 -2.92 7.11
C ASP A 31 7.74 -1.84 6.66
N GLY A 32 8.72 -1.58 7.47
CA GLY A 32 9.77 -0.59 7.20
C GLY A 32 9.23 0.80 6.90
N SER A 33 9.70 1.38 5.81
CA SER A 33 9.20 2.66 5.25
C SER A 33 8.17 2.45 4.14
N HIS A 34 7.81 1.20 3.84
CA HIS A 34 7.03 0.83 2.67
C HIS A 34 5.52 1.04 2.87
N SER A 35 4.89 0.35 3.84
CA SER A 35 3.44 0.33 3.93
C SER A 35 2.90 0.18 5.36
N HIS A 36 1.69 0.72 5.60
CA HIS A 36 0.94 0.54 6.84
C HIS A 36 -0.58 0.42 6.56
N PRO A 37 -1.04 -0.69 5.97
CA PRO A 37 -2.43 -0.82 5.51
C PRO A 37 -3.48 -0.62 6.60
N THR A 38 -3.24 -1.11 7.82
CA THR A 38 -4.21 -0.95 8.92
C THR A 38 -4.35 0.50 9.37
N GLN A 39 -3.28 1.31 9.28
CA GLN A 39 -3.37 2.75 9.52
C GLN A 39 -4.14 3.45 8.40
N THR A 40 -3.86 3.10 7.15
CA THR A 40 -4.60 3.62 5.99
C THR A 40 -6.11 3.42 6.12
N LEU A 41 -6.55 2.23 6.51
CA LEU A 41 -7.98 1.96 6.74
C LEU A 41 -8.55 2.81 7.88
N THR A 42 -7.77 3.03 8.93
CA THR A 42 -8.12 3.92 10.05
C THR A 42 -8.31 5.36 9.57
N ASP A 43 -7.39 5.85 8.76
CA ASP A 43 -7.39 7.20 8.21
C ASP A 43 -8.60 7.41 7.29
N LEU A 44 -8.84 6.48 6.37
CA LEU A 44 -10.00 6.51 5.46
C LEU A 44 -11.33 6.50 6.23
N LEU A 45 -11.47 5.64 7.25
CA LEU A 45 -12.68 5.63 8.09
C LEU A 45 -12.87 6.97 8.79
N THR A 46 -11.79 7.55 9.31
CA THR A 46 -11.84 8.85 10.00
C THR A 46 -12.23 9.95 9.03
N ILE A 47 -11.58 10.05 7.88
CA ILE A 47 -11.94 11.03 6.84
C ILE A 47 -13.42 10.86 6.45
N LYS A 48 -13.87 9.62 6.21
CA LYS A 48 -15.28 9.35 5.86
C LYS A 48 -16.25 9.80 6.94
N ARG A 49 -15.93 9.60 8.21
CA ARG A 49 -16.79 10.00 9.36
C ARG A 49 -16.82 11.51 9.53
N GLU A 50 -15.66 12.18 9.43
CA GLU A 50 -15.54 13.62 9.69
C GLU A 50 -15.98 14.46 8.48
N LYS A 51 -15.70 14.01 7.24
CA LYS A 51 -15.99 14.77 6.02
C LYS A 51 -17.22 14.27 5.25
N GLY A 52 -17.76 13.11 5.60
CA GLY A 52 -18.90 12.49 4.92
C GLY A 52 -18.56 11.90 3.52
N ARG A 53 -17.36 12.14 3.01
CA ARG A 53 -16.92 11.73 1.67
C ARG A 53 -15.45 11.28 1.67
N LEU A 54 -15.01 10.65 0.58
CA LEU A 54 -13.61 10.30 0.30
C LEU A 54 -13.15 10.83 -1.06
N ASP A 55 -14.05 11.39 -1.85
CA ASP A 55 -13.79 12.03 -3.13
C ASP A 55 -13.69 13.56 -2.97
N ARG A 56 -13.10 14.23 -3.97
CA ARG A 56 -12.99 15.69 -4.07
C ARG A 56 -12.47 16.35 -2.79
N LEU A 57 -11.37 15.82 -2.26
CA LEU A 57 -10.71 16.33 -1.07
C LEU A 57 -9.36 16.94 -1.41
N THR A 58 -9.00 18.00 -0.71
CA THR A 58 -7.64 18.52 -0.67
C THR A 58 -6.97 18.03 0.62
N VAL A 59 -5.95 17.19 0.48
CA VAL A 59 -5.26 16.55 1.60
C VAL A 59 -3.82 17.05 1.66
N GLY A 60 -3.47 17.74 2.73
CA GLY A 60 -2.10 18.16 3.02
C GLY A 60 -1.38 17.10 3.84
N PHE A 61 -0.21 16.68 3.41
CA PHE A 61 0.70 15.84 4.17
C PHE A 61 1.87 16.67 4.64
N CYS A 62 2.09 16.73 5.95
CA CYS A 62 3.08 17.62 6.55
C CYS A 62 4.05 16.87 7.46
N GLY A 63 5.35 17.12 7.28
CA GLY A 63 6.45 16.59 8.10
C GLY A 63 7.35 15.62 7.36
N ASP A 64 7.54 14.41 7.90
CA ASP A 64 8.39 13.38 7.28
C ASP A 64 7.65 12.63 6.17
N LEU A 65 7.82 13.08 4.93
CA LEU A 65 7.25 12.41 3.75
C LEU A 65 8.21 11.36 3.16
N LYS A 66 9.49 11.44 3.51
CA LYS A 66 10.53 10.53 2.99
C LYS A 66 10.40 9.12 3.56
N PHE A 67 10.22 9.02 4.88
CA PHE A 67 10.14 7.75 5.59
C PHE A 67 8.72 7.45 6.11
N GLY A 68 7.79 8.33 5.81
CA GLY A 68 6.41 8.30 6.29
C GLY A 68 5.57 7.20 5.63
N ARG A 69 5.73 5.93 6.02
CA ARG A 69 4.96 4.79 5.48
C ARG A 69 3.44 4.99 5.53
N THR A 70 2.94 5.71 6.51
CA THR A 70 1.51 6.05 6.63
C THR A 70 1.09 7.01 5.52
N VAL A 71 1.95 7.98 5.18
CA VAL A 71 1.77 8.91 4.06
C VAL A 71 1.74 8.16 2.75
N HIS A 72 2.75 7.31 2.48
CA HIS A 72 2.86 6.53 1.25
C HIS A 72 1.62 5.65 1.03
N SER A 73 1.18 4.95 2.08
CA SER A 73 0.01 4.09 2.01
C SER A 73 -1.29 4.86 1.80
N LEU A 74 -1.45 6.02 2.48
CA LEU A 74 -2.66 6.81 2.37
C LEU A 74 -2.77 7.49 1.01
N ILE A 75 -1.68 8.00 0.44
CA ILE A 75 -1.65 8.55 -0.92
C ILE A 75 -2.13 7.50 -1.94
N ARG A 76 -1.58 6.29 -1.90
CA ARG A 76 -1.99 5.19 -2.79
C ARG A 76 -3.46 4.81 -2.63
N ALA A 77 -3.98 4.87 -1.42
CA ALA A 77 -5.37 4.57 -1.16
C ALA A 77 -6.31 5.68 -1.66
N LEU A 78 -5.93 6.95 -1.45
CA LEU A 78 -6.69 8.11 -1.91
C LEU A 78 -6.72 8.21 -3.43
N ALA A 79 -5.68 7.75 -4.13
CA ALA A 79 -5.63 7.72 -5.60
C ALA A 79 -6.74 6.86 -6.26
N ARG A 80 -7.47 6.07 -5.48
CA ARG A 80 -8.63 5.29 -5.93
C ARG A 80 -9.94 6.09 -5.97
N TYR A 81 -9.92 7.32 -5.45
CA TYR A 81 -11.07 8.20 -5.39
C TYR A 81 -10.87 9.37 -6.36
N GLU A 82 -11.97 9.92 -6.86
CA GLU A 82 -11.94 10.99 -7.85
C GLU A 82 -11.69 12.37 -7.21
N GLY A 83 -10.99 13.22 -7.96
CA GLY A 83 -10.81 14.63 -7.60
C GLY A 83 -10.01 14.89 -6.34
N ILE A 84 -9.06 14.02 -6.04
CA ILE A 84 -8.13 14.20 -4.90
C ILE A 84 -7.02 15.17 -5.29
N ARG A 85 -6.80 16.17 -4.45
CA ARG A 85 -5.66 17.08 -4.53
C ARG A 85 -4.77 16.85 -3.33
N VAL A 86 -3.50 16.58 -3.58
CA VAL A 86 -2.49 16.38 -2.54
C VAL A 86 -1.58 17.59 -2.46
N VAL A 87 -1.36 18.09 -1.25
CA VAL A 87 -0.36 19.12 -0.96
C VAL A 87 0.73 18.52 -0.11
N LEU A 88 1.95 18.47 -0.63
CA LEU A 88 3.13 17.90 0.03
C LEU A 88 3.89 19.03 0.73
N ILE A 89 3.97 18.98 2.06
CA ILE A 89 4.54 20.03 2.91
C ILE A 89 5.71 19.42 3.69
N ALA A 90 6.92 19.58 3.21
CA ALA A 90 8.11 19.02 3.83
C ALA A 90 9.35 19.88 3.56
N PRO A 91 10.37 19.84 4.45
CA PRO A 91 11.69 20.38 4.11
C PRO A 91 12.34 19.52 3.02
N GLU A 92 13.34 20.04 2.33
CA GLU A 92 13.97 19.37 1.19
C GLU A 92 14.49 17.97 1.55
N GLU A 93 15.05 17.81 2.75
CA GLU A 93 15.63 16.58 3.26
C GLU A 93 14.58 15.47 3.49
N LEU A 94 13.32 15.88 3.72
CA LEU A 94 12.18 14.99 4.05
C LEU A 94 11.12 14.94 2.95
N ARG A 95 11.44 15.40 1.74
CA ARG A 95 10.54 15.34 0.59
C ARG A 95 10.09 13.92 0.28
N LEU A 96 8.93 13.83 -0.35
CA LEU A 96 8.44 12.56 -0.87
C LEU A 96 9.44 11.98 -1.87
N PRO A 97 9.80 10.68 -1.77
CA PRO A 97 10.78 10.07 -2.68
C PRO A 97 10.35 10.13 -4.14
N ASP A 98 11.30 10.30 -5.06
CA ASP A 98 11.04 10.43 -6.49
C ASP A 98 10.23 9.27 -7.07
N TYR A 99 10.44 8.04 -6.59
CA TYR A 99 9.64 6.90 -7.04
C TYR A 99 8.15 7.03 -6.68
N MET A 100 7.84 7.67 -5.54
CA MET A 100 6.45 7.96 -5.15
C MET A 100 5.86 9.09 -5.99
N LEU A 101 6.64 10.13 -6.28
CA LEU A 101 6.21 11.21 -7.18
C LEU A 101 5.90 10.69 -8.57
N GLN A 102 6.75 9.81 -9.12
CA GLN A 102 6.49 9.13 -10.40
C GLN A 102 5.20 8.29 -10.35
N GLN A 103 5.01 7.51 -9.29
CA GLN A 103 3.80 6.73 -9.11
C GLN A 103 2.54 7.61 -9.02
N MET A 104 2.63 8.77 -8.35
CA MET A 104 1.51 9.72 -8.29
C MET A 104 1.15 10.32 -9.65
N GLN A 105 2.12 10.50 -10.54
CA GLN A 105 1.88 10.97 -11.92
C GLN A 105 1.11 9.95 -12.77
N GLU A 106 1.22 8.66 -12.44
CA GLU A 106 0.51 7.57 -13.13
C GLU A 106 -0.96 7.46 -12.69
N PHE A 107 -1.33 8.03 -11.54
CA PHE A 107 -2.69 7.97 -11.02
C PHE A 107 -3.59 9.02 -11.69
N THR A 108 -4.68 8.59 -12.30
CA THR A 108 -5.63 9.47 -13.01
C THR A 108 -6.54 10.28 -12.10
N GLY A 109 -6.78 9.79 -10.87
CA GLY A 109 -7.73 10.41 -9.91
C GLY A 109 -7.12 11.45 -8.98
N ILE A 110 -5.81 11.70 -9.06
CA ILE A 110 -5.07 12.52 -8.11
C ILE A 110 -4.24 13.60 -8.83
N THR A 111 -4.21 14.77 -8.23
CA THR A 111 -3.26 15.83 -8.60
C THR A 111 -2.44 16.20 -7.37
N PHE A 112 -1.22 16.70 -7.55
CA PHE A 112 -0.40 17.10 -6.42
C PHE A 112 0.41 18.36 -6.70
N ARG A 113 0.76 19.05 -5.62
CA ARG A 113 1.74 20.14 -5.59
C ARG A 113 2.57 20.09 -4.33
N GLU A 114 3.71 20.73 -4.33
CA GLU A 114 4.55 20.95 -3.16
C GLU A 114 4.26 22.34 -2.57
N ALA A 115 4.32 22.46 -1.25
CA ALA A 115 4.25 23.71 -0.52
C ALA A 115 5.44 23.81 0.44
N ARG A 116 5.94 25.01 0.64
CA ARG A 116 7.12 25.24 1.48
C ARG A 116 6.78 25.45 2.94
N THR A 117 5.59 25.94 3.22
CA THR A 117 5.13 26.25 4.58
C THR A 117 3.72 25.69 4.82
N LEU A 118 3.40 25.50 6.08
CA LEU A 118 2.07 25.07 6.49
C LEU A 118 1.03 26.17 6.20
N GLU A 119 1.40 27.44 6.46
CA GLU A 119 0.56 28.60 6.27
C GLU A 119 0.13 28.81 4.82
N GLU A 120 1.00 28.49 3.87
CA GLU A 120 0.68 28.51 2.44
C GLU A 120 -0.43 27.54 2.06
N ALA A 121 -0.40 26.35 2.66
CA ALA A 121 -1.32 25.26 2.33
C ALA A 121 -2.66 25.33 3.07
N MET A 122 -2.66 25.76 4.33
CA MET A 122 -3.80 25.69 5.26
C MET A 122 -5.14 26.17 4.72
N PRO A 123 -5.24 27.30 3.96
CA PRO A 123 -6.54 27.83 3.53
C PRO A 123 -7.31 26.92 2.56
N GLU A 124 -6.62 26.02 1.86
CA GLU A 124 -7.26 25.14 0.87
C GLU A 124 -7.53 23.72 1.35
N LEU A 125 -6.97 23.32 2.51
CA LEU A 125 -7.03 21.95 2.98
C LEU A 125 -8.42 21.56 3.50
N ASP A 126 -8.89 20.38 3.13
CA ASP A 126 -9.98 19.67 3.78
C ASP A 126 -9.46 18.79 4.93
N VAL A 127 -8.26 18.23 4.75
CA VAL A 127 -7.58 17.33 5.70
C VAL A 127 -6.12 17.74 5.79
N LEU A 128 -5.63 17.95 7.00
CA LEU A 128 -4.20 18.07 7.29
C LEU A 128 -3.72 16.81 8.00
N TYR A 129 -2.83 16.07 7.38
CA TYR A 129 -2.19 14.88 7.94
C TYR A 129 -0.79 15.22 8.42
N MET A 130 -0.63 15.32 9.73
CA MET A 130 0.66 15.63 10.36
C MET A 130 1.43 14.34 10.64
N THR A 131 2.75 14.38 10.45
CA THR A 131 3.67 13.29 10.78
C THR A 131 4.82 13.79 11.62
N ARG A 132 5.31 12.96 12.54
CA ARG A 132 6.53 13.29 13.28
C ARG A 132 7.78 13.01 12.45
N VAL A 133 8.83 13.76 12.68
CA VAL A 133 10.16 13.45 12.18
C VAL A 133 10.75 12.31 13.02
N GLN A 134 11.10 11.18 12.39
CA GLN A 134 11.50 9.96 13.07
C GLN A 134 13.02 9.92 13.24
N LYS A 135 13.54 10.26 14.44
CA LYS A 135 15.00 10.25 14.74
C LYS A 135 15.67 8.92 14.38
N GLU A 136 14.97 7.82 14.61
CA GLU A 136 15.43 6.46 14.35
C GLU A 136 15.69 6.15 12.86
N ARG A 137 15.33 7.05 11.95
CA ARG A 137 15.53 6.91 10.51
C ARG A 137 16.73 7.68 9.96
N PHE A 138 17.28 8.59 10.75
CA PHE A 138 18.45 9.38 10.38
C PHE A 138 19.72 8.64 10.73
N LEU A 139 20.69 8.68 9.84
CA LEU A 139 22.06 8.18 10.08
C LEU A 139 22.94 9.26 10.72
N ASP A 140 22.59 10.52 10.49
CA ASP A 140 23.28 11.71 10.99
C ASP A 140 22.37 12.48 11.96
N GLU A 141 22.85 12.67 13.19
CA GLU A 141 22.12 13.42 14.22
C GLU A 141 22.02 14.91 13.90
N GLU A 142 23.00 15.49 13.22
CA GLU A 142 22.98 16.90 12.79
C GLU A 142 21.91 17.16 11.74
N GLU A 143 21.70 16.21 10.82
CA GLU A 143 20.61 16.28 9.84
C GLU A 143 19.24 16.22 10.55
N PHE A 144 19.09 15.35 11.53
CA PHE A 144 17.85 15.28 12.33
C PHE A 144 17.56 16.58 13.08
N GLU A 145 18.56 17.14 13.79
CA GLU A 145 18.39 18.38 14.56
C GLU A 145 17.99 19.57 13.70
N ARG A 146 18.41 19.63 12.43
CA ARG A 146 18.02 20.70 11.49
C ARG A 146 16.54 20.64 11.10
N VAL A 147 15.94 19.46 11.05
CA VAL A 147 14.59 19.25 10.50
C VAL A 147 13.54 18.90 11.54
N ARG A 148 13.92 18.52 12.77
CA ARG A 148 12.99 18.01 13.79
C ARG A 148 11.85 18.97 14.14
N ASP A 149 12.11 20.28 14.11
CA ASP A 149 11.16 21.33 14.49
C ASP A 149 10.68 22.15 13.27
N SER A 150 10.90 21.66 12.04
CA SER A 150 10.56 22.39 10.80
C SER A 150 9.08 22.74 10.69
N PHE A 151 8.20 21.86 11.21
CA PHE A 151 6.76 22.07 11.13
C PHE A 151 6.09 21.77 12.48
N VAL A 152 5.69 22.81 13.16
CA VAL A 152 4.87 22.72 14.37
C VAL A 152 3.52 23.34 14.08
N LEU A 153 2.45 22.55 14.24
CA LEU A 153 1.07 23.05 14.18
C LEU A 153 0.69 23.63 15.52
N ASP A 154 0.40 24.92 15.56
CA ASP A 154 -0.08 25.67 16.72
C ASP A 154 -1.46 26.30 16.46
N ALA A 155 -2.06 26.90 17.49
CA ALA A 155 -3.35 27.58 17.38
C ALA A 155 -3.30 28.79 16.43
N ALA A 156 -2.14 29.45 16.28
CA ALA A 156 -2.00 30.60 15.40
C ALA A 156 -2.10 30.18 13.93
N LYS A 157 -1.40 29.11 13.53
CA LYS A 157 -1.47 28.53 12.19
C LYS A 157 -2.87 27.97 11.91
N LEU A 158 -3.47 27.32 12.90
CA LEU A 158 -4.80 26.73 12.76
C LEU A 158 -5.91 27.78 12.48
N ARG A 159 -5.70 29.05 12.87
CA ARG A 159 -6.65 30.14 12.53
C ARG A 159 -6.74 30.46 11.04
N THR A 160 -5.72 30.13 10.25
CA THR A 160 -5.72 30.34 8.80
C THR A 160 -6.44 29.22 8.04
N ALA A 161 -6.71 28.12 8.71
CA ALA A 161 -7.39 26.98 8.12
C ALA A 161 -8.90 27.19 8.02
N ARG A 162 -9.51 26.44 7.12
CA ARG A 162 -10.97 26.38 6.97
C ARG A 162 -11.62 25.87 8.26
N PRO A 163 -12.83 26.34 8.61
CA PRO A 163 -13.53 25.88 9.82
C PRO A 163 -13.85 24.38 9.81
N ASP A 164 -14.04 23.80 8.62
CA ASP A 164 -14.40 22.41 8.41
C ASP A 164 -13.18 21.50 8.12
N MET A 165 -11.97 22.04 8.11
CA MET A 165 -10.74 21.24 7.98
C MET A 165 -10.61 20.30 9.18
N ILE A 166 -10.02 19.13 8.97
CA ILE A 166 -9.67 18.21 10.06
C ILE A 166 -8.16 17.97 10.11
N VAL A 167 -7.66 17.76 11.33
CA VAL A 167 -6.27 17.43 11.59
C VAL A 167 -6.16 15.95 11.97
N LEU A 168 -5.38 15.20 11.26
CA LEU A 168 -5.05 13.79 11.50
C LEU A 168 -3.59 13.63 11.90
N HIS A 169 -3.31 12.61 12.70
CA HIS A 169 -1.96 12.22 13.10
C HIS A 169 -1.95 10.75 13.51
N PRO A 170 -1.03 9.90 13.03
CA PRO A 170 -1.00 8.47 13.36
C PRO A 170 -0.62 8.18 14.82
N LEU A 171 -0.15 9.19 15.57
CA LEU A 171 0.35 9.11 16.94
C LEU A 171 1.43 8.01 17.14
N PRO A 172 2.31 8.08 18.15
CA PRO A 172 2.40 9.20 19.09
C PRO A 172 3.03 10.45 18.47
N ARG A 173 2.61 11.63 18.94
CA ARG A 173 3.28 12.88 18.60
C ARG A 173 4.37 13.20 19.61
N VAL A 174 5.28 14.10 19.23
CA VAL A 174 6.32 14.68 20.10
C VAL A 174 6.07 16.18 20.26
N ASN A 175 6.45 16.97 19.25
CA ASN A 175 6.35 18.43 19.28
C ASN A 175 5.67 19.03 18.03
N GLU A 176 5.39 18.20 17.03
CA GLU A 176 4.83 18.64 15.74
C GLU A 176 3.40 19.13 15.80
N ILE A 177 2.69 18.89 16.92
CA ILE A 177 1.38 19.49 17.24
C ILE A 177 1.44 20.03 18.66
N ALA A 178 1.25 21.31 18.82
CA ALA A 178 1.21 21.95 20.12
C ALA A 178 0.01 21.47 20.97
N PRO A 179 0.17 21.28 22.29
CA PRO A 179 -0.90 20.75 23.15
C PRO A 179 -2.20 21.57 23.14
N GLU A 180 -2.12 22.85 22.89
CA GLU A 180 -3.27 23.74 22.80
C GLU A 180 -4.24 23.40 21.64
N VAL A 181 -3.73 22.72 20.59
CA VAL A 181 -4.53 22.26 19.46
C VAL A 181 -5.49 21.13 19.85
N ASP A 182 -5.21 20.41 20.95
CA ASP A 182 -6.04 19.28 21.40
C ASP A 182 -7.49 19.65 21.70
N SER A 183 -7.71 20.89 22.12
CA SER A 183 -9.05 21.41 22.43
C SER A 183 -9.80 21.94 21.20
N ASP A 184 -9.15 22.07 20.04
CA ASP A 184 -9.80 22.53 18.81
C ASP A 184 -10.69 21.40 18.24
N PRO A 185 -11.94 21.67 17.86
CA PRO A 185 -12.85 20.66 17.32
C PRO A 185 -12.35 20.00 16.03
N ARG A 186 -11.45 20.67 15.31
CA ARG A 186 -10.79 20.15 14.10
C ARG A 186 -9.72 19.09 14.41
N ALA A 187 -9.23 18.99 15.66
CA ALA A 187 -8.31 17.95 16.10
C ALA A 187 -9.00 16.58 16.12
N ALA A 188 -8.87 15.84 15.01
CA ALA A 188 -9.53 14.55 14.84
C ALA A 188 -8.64 13.33 15.19
N TYR A 189 -7.37 13.54 15.52
CA TYR A 189 -6.40 12.45 15.72
C TYR A 189 -6.73 11.54 16.93
N PHE A 190 -7.40 12.01 17.97
CA PHE A 190 -7.86 11.11 19.04
C PHE A 190 -9.04 10.24 18.59
N ARG A 191 -9.99 10.82 17.83
CA ARG A 191 -11.08 10.06 17.20
C ARG A 191 -10.56 9.07 16.15
N GLN A 192 -9.48 9.45 15.47
CA GLN A 192 -8.75 8.56 14.53
C GLN A 192 -8.22 7.31 15.26
N VAL A 193 -7.61 7.45 16.44
CA VAL A 193 -7.16 6.30 17.24
C VAL A 193 -8.33 5.39 17.61
N GLU A 194 -9.43 5.96 18.05
CA GLU A 194 -10.65 5.20 18.38
C GLU A 194 -11.19 4.45 17.15
N ASN A 195 -11.26 5.09 15.99
CA ASN A 195 -11.63 4.49 14.73
C ASN A 195 -10.72 3.31 14.36
N GLY A 196 -9.43 3.39 14.71
CA GLY A 196 -8.46 2.32 14.50
C GLY A 196 -8.83 1.01 15.20
N LYS A 197 -9.45 1.08 16.37
CA LYS A 197 -9.96 -0.11 17.06
C LYS A 197 -11.06 -0.78 16.24
N PHE A 198 -12.06 -0.02 15.80
CA PHE A 198 -13.18 -0.57 15.05
C PHE A 198 -12.75 -1.15 13.69
N VAL A 199 -11.85 -0.45 12.98
CA VAL A 199 -11.31 -0.94 11.69
C VAL A 199 -10.58 -2.27 11.86
N ARG A 200 -9.72 -2.38 12.87
CA ARG A 200 -8.97 -3.62 13.10
C ARG A 200 -9.88 -4.78 13.47
N MET A 201 -10.91 -4.53 14.29
CA MET A 201 -11.93 -5.54 14.62
C MET A 201 -12.66 -5.99 13.35
N ALA A 202 -13.12 -5.05 12.51
CA ALA A 202 -13.82 -5.36 11.27
C ALA A 202 -12.92 -6.13 10.28
N LEU A 203 -11.66 -5.75 10.17
CA LEU A 203 -10.68 -6.43 9.31
C LEU A 203 -10.46 -7.89 9.75
N ILE A 204 -10.27 -8.12 11.06
CA ILE A 204 -10.09 -9.47 11.62
C ILE A 204 -11.33 -10.31 11.34
N LEU A 205 -12.53 -9.81 11.64
CA LEU A 205 -13.79 -10.52 11.39
C LEU A 205 -13.95 -10.87 9.91
N LYS A 206 -13.63 -9.93 9.00
CA LYS A 206 -13.72 -10.16 7.56
C LYS A 206 -12.74 -11.22 7.08
N LEU A 207 -11.49 -11.18 7.54
CA LEU A 207 -10.48 -12.18 7.19
C LEU A 207 -10.84 -13.57 7.71
N LEU A 208 -11.37 -13.65 8.93
CA LEU A 208 -11.85 -14.92 9.48
C LEU A 208 -13.04 -15.48 8.68
N SER A 209 -13.98 -14.64 8.26
CA SER A 209 -15.09 -15.09 7.42
C SER A 209 -14.61 -15.64 6.08
N TRP A 210 -13.66 -14.96 5.42
CA TRP A 210 -13.07 -15.46 4.18
C TRP A 210 -12.27 -16.75 4.35
N ALA A 211 -11.55 -16.89 5.47
CA ALA A 211 -10.83 -18.12 5.76
C ALA A 211 -11.75 -19.31 6.07
N ALA A 212 -13.00 -19.06 6.50
CA ALA A 212 -14.00 -20.08 6.78
C ALA A 212 -14.84 -20.48 5.53
N GLU A 213 -14.82 -19.66 4.47
CA GLU A 213 -15.46 -20.00 3.21
C GLU A 213 -14.71 -21.19 2.56
N PRO A 214 -15.40 -22.31 2.20
CA PRO A 214 -14.73 -23.39 1.48
C PRO A 214 -14.19 -22.84 0.17
N ALA A 215 -12.95 -23.25 -0.17
CA ALA A 215 -12.37 -22.90 -1.45
C ALA A 215 -13.36 -23.31 -2.56
N ALA A 216 -13.79 -22.37 -3.39
CA ALA A 216 -14.62 -22.68 -4.55
C ALA A 216 -13.85 -23.74 -5.34
N GLU A 217 -14.50 -24.92 -5.56
CA GLU A 217 -13.92 -25.96 -6.44
C GLU A 217 -13.60 -25.29 -7.79
N PRO A 218 -12.41 -25.53 -8.36
CA PRO A 218 -12.14 -25.07 -9.69
C PRO A 218 -13.23 -25.64 -10.60
N ALA A 219 -13.93 -24.78 -11.31
CA ALA A 219 -14.97 -25.17 -12.24
C ALA A 219 -14.39 -26.25 -13.13
N ALA A 220 -14.94 -27.47 -13.04
CA ALA A 220 -14.53 -28.59 -13.87
C ALA A 220 -14.62 -28.14 -15.33
N SER A 221 -13.51 -28.10 -16.02
CA SER A 221 -13.46 -27.84 -17.46
C SER A 221 -14.28 -28.90 -18.16
N SER A 222 -15.48 -28.53 -18.60
CA SER A 222 -16.32 -29.39 -19.43
C SER A 222 -15.82 -29.36 -20.88
N ASP A 223 -14.62 -29.89 -21.12
CA ASP A 223 -14.13 -30.20 -22.46
C ASP A 223 -14.08 -31.71 -22.67
N ALA A 224 -15.26 -32.28 -22.84
CA ALA A 224 -15.42 -33.57 -23.45
C ALA A 224 -16.69 -33.58 -24.30
N ALA A 225 -16.67 -32.94 -25.45
CA ALA A 225 -17.68 -33.17 -26.49
C ALA A 225 -17.07 -33.03 -27.89
N THR A 226 -16.72 -34.20 -28.44
CA THR A 226 -16.98 -34.61 -29.83
C THR A 226 -16.67 -33.66 -30.98
N ARG A 227 -15.62 -33.97 -31.68
CA ARG A 227 -15.39 -33.55 -33.08
C ARG A 227 -16.54 -34.06 -33.96
N SER A 228 -17.22 -33.17 -34.65
CA SER A 228 -17.85 -33.44 -35.93
C SER A 228 -17.69 -32.23 -36.84
N HIS A 229 -17.08 -32.47 -38.00
CA HIS A 229 -16.91 -31.52 -39.08
C HIS A 229 -18.26 -31.14 -39.66
N THR A 230 -18.51 -29.84 -39.89
CA THR A 230 -19.14 -29.35 -41.15
C THR A 230 -18.85 -27.85 -41.30
N SER A 231 -18.46 -27.51 -42.53
CA SER A 231 -18.19 -26.21 -43.10
C SER A 231 -19.46 -25.39 -43.31
N ALA A 232 -19.45 -24.10 -43.06
CA ALA A 232 -20.04 -23.06 -43.93
C ALA A 232 -19.91 -21.63 -43.39
N ALA A 233 -19.33 -20.80 -44.17
CA ALA A 233 -19.45 -19.37 -44.50
C ALA A 233 -20.14 -18.34 -43.56
N ALA A 234 -19.34 -17.28 -43.31
CA ALA A 234 -19.56 -15.84 -43.34
C ALA A 234 -20.90 -15.24 -42.90
N THR A 235 -20.86 -14.30 -41.96
CA THR A 235 -21.25 -12.88 -42.09
C THR A 235 -21.03 -12.15 -40.74
N HIS A 236 -20.41 -10.96 -40.81
CA HIS A 236 -20.42 -9.98 -39.71
C HIS A 236 -21.82 -9.40 -39.49
N PRO A 237 -22.18 -8.92 -38.28
CA PRO A 237 -22.17 -7.48 -38.08
C PRO A 237 -21.64 -7.01 -36.72
N GLU A 238 -21.31 -5.72 -36.72
CA GLU A 238 -20.80 -4.84 -35.68
C GLU A 238 -21.65 -4.71 -34.40
N GLY A 239 -21.00 -4.35 -33.31
CA GLY A 239 -21.51 -3.45 -32.29
C GLY A 239 -22.16 -4.08 -31.05
N ALA A 240 -21.42 -4.11 -29.92
CA ALA A 240 -21.95 -3.81 -28.59
C ALA A 240 -20.82 -3.58 -27.59
N GLU A 241 -20.64 -2.34 -27.20
CA GLU A 241 -19.92 -1.95 -25.99
C GLU A 241 -20.62 -2.57 -24.77
N THR A 242 -19.88 -3.26 -23.92
CA THR A 242 -20.34 -3.57 -22.57
C THR A 242 -19.25 -3.21 -21.57
N ALA A 243 -19.60 -2.23 -20.75
CA ALA A 243 -18.86 -1.70 -19.63
C ALA A 243 -18.46 -2.82 -18.65
N CYS A 244 -17.16 -2.92 -18.41
CA CYS A 244 -16.61 -3.78 -17.35
C CYS A 244 -16.63 -2.99 -16.04
N GLY A 245 -17.56 -3.34 -15.14
CA GLY A 245 -17.66 -2.75 -13.82
C GLY A 245 -16.47 -3.15 -12.95
N ALA A 246 -15.74 -2.15 -12.50
CA ALA A 246 -14.63 -2.30 -11.58
C ALA A 246 -15.13 -2.63 -10.16
N ASN A 247 -14.89 -3.84 -9.71
CA ASN A 247 -14.90 -4.18 -8.30
C ASN A 247 -13.52 -4.73 -7.91
N ALA A 248 -12.67 -3.87 -7.39
CA ALA A 248 -11.43 -4.28 -6.73
C ALA A 248 -11.19 -3.36 -5.52
N ALA A 249 -11.83 -3.69 -4.43
CA ALA A 249 -11.50 -3.17 -3.10
C ALA A 249 -10.63 -4.20 -2.38
N ALA A 250 -9.62 -3.69 -1.68
CA ALA A 250 -8.71 -4.35 -0.76
C ALA A 250 -7.64 -5.26 -1.40
N GLY A 251 -6.37 -4.98 -1.06
CA GLY A 251 -5.28 -5.91 -1.27
C GLY A 251 -5.57 -7.24 -0.54
N ALA A 252 -6.12 -8.19 -1.26
CA ALA A 252 -6.45 -9.50 -0.73
C ALA A 252 -5.15 -10.25 -0.42
N ALA A 253 -5.06 -10.80 0.78
CA ALA A 253 -4.06 -11.79 1.12
C ALA A 253 -4.23 -13.00 0.18
N CYS A 254 -3.25 -13.24 -0.68
CA CYS A 254 -3.23 -14.38 -1.59
C CYS A 254 -3.01 -15.65 -0.75
N LYS A 255 -3.96 -16.56 -0.78
CA LYS A 255 -3.85 -17.85 -0.11
C LYS A 255 -3.10 -18.82 -1.01
N VAL A 256 -1.83 -19.06 -0.72
CA VAL A 256 -1.06 -20.14 -1.33
C VAL A 256 -1.34 -21.41 -0.55
N MET A 257 -1.90 -22.42 -1.21
CA MET A 257 -2.09 -23.75 -0.62
C MET A 257 -0.78 -24.53 -0.69
N PRO A 258 -0.34 -25.18 0.41
CA PRO A 258 0.82 -26.05 0.37
C PRO A 258 0.47 -27.35 -0.39
N GLY A 259 1.25 -27.66 -1.41
CA GLY A 259 1.22 -28.97 -2.04
C GLY A 259 1.66 -30.04 -1.05
N THR A 260 0.81 -31.03 -0.83
CA THR A 260 1.15 -32.26 -0.09
C THR A 260 2.14 -33.07 -0.91
N ALA A 261 3.40 -33.10 -0.51
CA ALA A 261 4.37 -34.04 -1.03
C ALA A 261 4.20 -35.38 -0.29
N SER A 262 3.83 -36.42 -1.00
CA SER A 262 4.06 -37.81 -0.58
C SER A 262 5.43 -38.28 -1.09
N PRO A 263 6.21 -39.04 -0.31
CA PRO A 263 7.49 -39.55 -0.75
C PRO A 263 7.30 -40.93 -1.39
N ASP A 264 7.64 -41.10 -2.67
CA ASP A 264 8.26 -42.35 -3.16
C ASP A 264 8.96 -42.18 -4.52
N ALA A 265 10.17 -42.56 -4.46
CA ALA A 265 11.16 -43.12 -5.34
C ALA A 265 11.01 -43.03 -6.90
N GLY A 266 12.07 -42.54 -7.53
CA GLY A 266 12.65 -43.21 -8.73
C GLY A 266 12.86 -42.36 -9.97
N THR A 267 14.15 -42.05 -10.24
CA THR A 267 14.84 -41.96 -11.53
C THR A 267 14.52 -40.87 -12.56
N ASP A 268 15.58 -40.10 -12.81
CA ASP A 268 16.04 -39.51 -14.09
C ASP A 268 15.03 -38.94 -15.10
N ALA A 269 14.92 -37.63 -15.12
CA ALA A 269 14.98 -36.76 -16.29
C ALA A 269 14.71 -35.31 -15.85
N ALA A 270 15.54 -34.38 -16.27
CA ALA A 270 15.29 -32.96 -16.07
C ALA A 270 14.01 -32.57 -16.80
N PRO A 271 13.03 -31.91 -16.13
CA PRO A 271 11.95 -31.28 -16.83
C PRO A 271 12.25 -29.78 -17.05
N ASP A 272 11.89 -29.36 -18.24
CA ASP A 272 11.83 -27.98 -18.70
C ASP A 272 11.15 -27.08 -17.67
N ALA A 273 11.62 -25.83 -17.58
CA ALA A 273 11.10 -24.80 -16.70
C ALA A 273 9.65 -24.47 -17.06
N ASP A 274 8.70 -25.16 -16.43
CA ASP A 274 7.28 -24.83 -16.52
C ASP A 274 6.99 -23.57 -15.71
N THR A 275 6.66 -22.51 -16.44
CA THR A 275 6.11 -21.27 -15.92
C THR A 275 4.76 -21.53 -15.26
N VAL A 276 4.72 -21.63 -13.94
CA VAL A 276 3.47 -21.62 -13.17
C VAL A 276 2.98 -20.16 -13.11
N SER A 277 2.01 -19.84 -13.96
CA SER A 277 1.33 -18.53 -13.91
C SER A 277 0.22 -18.54 -12.86
N ASP A 278 0.44 -17.85 -11.74
CA ASP A 278 -0.60 -17.51 -10.78
C ASP A 278 -1.44 -16.36 -11.35
N ALA A 279 -2.37 -16.69 -12.23
CA ALA A 279 -3.19 -15.73 -12.99
C ALA A 279 -4.12 -14.86 -12.10
N ALA A 280 -4.28 -15.20 -10.83
CA ALA A 280 -5.16 -14.46 -9.91
C ALA A 280 -4.52 -13.23 -9.25
N CYS A 281 -3.18 -13.11 -9.25
CA CYS A 281 -2.47 -12.03 -8.52
C CYS A 281 -1.53 -11.18 -9.38
N GLY A 282 -1.39 -11.46 -10.68
CA GLY A 282 -0.48 -10.74 -11.58
C GLY A 282 1.01 -10.82 -11.17
N LEU A 283 1.36 -11.82 -10.36
CA LEU A 283 2.73 -12.12 -9.96
C LEU A 283 3.33 -13.05 -10.99
N THR A 284 4.29 -12.61 -11.75
CA THR A 284 5.13 -13.49 -12.57
C THR A 284 6.30 -13.97 -11.72
N HIS A 285 6.34 -15.27 -11.46
CA HIS A 285 7.53 -15.98 -10.97
C HIS A 285 8.55 -16.04 -12.12
N ALA A 286 9.12 -14.92 -12.47
CA ALA A 286 10.27 -14.93 -13.37
C ALA A 286 11.49 -14.77 -12.46
N ALA A 287 12.26 -15.82 -12.29
CA ALA A 287 13.67 -15.70 -11.92
C ALA A 287 14.35 -14.89 -13.02
N ILE A 288 14.29 -13.56 -12.90
CA ILE A 288 14.96 -12.68 -13.87
C ILE A 288 16.43 -12.77 -13.53
N THR A 289 17.15 -13.38 -14.41
CA THR A 289 18.61 -13.44 -14.34
C THR A 289 19.21 -12.23 -15.04
N ALA A 290 20.21 -11.62 -14.42
CA ALA A 290 21.07 -10.66 -15.08
C ALA A 290 21.77 -11.32 -16.30
N PRO A 291 22.32 -10.53 -17.25
CA PRO A 291 23.03 -11.07 -18.40
C PRO A 291 24.17 -12.04 -18.08
N ASP A 292 24.67 -12.02 -16.84
CA ASP A 292 25.69 -12.92 -16.31
C ASP A 292 25.14 -14.21 -15.68
N GLY A 293 23.82 -14.43 -15.74
CA GLY A 293 23.15 -15.61 -15.19
C GLY A 293 22.88 -15.54 -13.68
N THR A 294 23.23 -14.45 -13.00
CA THR A 294 22.91 -14.29 -11.56
C THR A 294 21.46 -13.88 -11.34
N PRO A 295 20.78 -14.40 -10.31
CA PRO A 295 19.42 -13.95 -9.98
C PRO A 295 19.41 -12.45 -9.64
N HIS A 296 18.55 -11.69 -10.30
CA HIS A 296 18.33 -10.29 -9.91
C HIS A 296 17.86 -10.21 -8.46
N ARG A 297 18.51 -9.37 -7.67
CA ARG A 297 18.07 -9.04 -6.32
C ARG A 297 17.46 -7.63 -6.29
N CYS A 298 16.58 -7.40 -5.35
CA CYS A 298 16.02 -6.07 -5.15
C CYS A 298 17.14 -5.07 -4.80
N PRO A 299 17.21 -3.90 -5.48
CA PRO A 299 18.22 -2.89 -5.18
C PRO A 299 17.98 -2.14 -3.87
N ASN A 300 16.81 -2.28 -3.24
CA ASN A 300 16.49 -1.65 -1.97
C ASN A 300 17.11 -2.44 -0.80
N PRO A 301 18.09 -1.87 -0.07
CA PRO A 301 18.79 -2.57 1.02
C PRO A 301 17.90 -2.88 2.24
N ARG A 302 16.70 -2.29 2.32
CA ARG A 302 15.71 -2.54 3.38
C ARG A 302 14.73 -3.65 2.99
N CYS A 303 14.73 -4.08 1.74
CA CYS A 303 13.84 -5.13 1.26
C CYS A 303 14.25 -6.49 1.84
N ILE A 304 13.26 -7.31 2.19
CA ILE A 304 13.49 -8.66 2.69
C ILE A 304 14.23 -9.52 1.66
N SER A 305 13.91 -9.40 0.36
CA SER A 305 14.58 -10.16 -0.70
C SER A 305 16.01 -9.70 -1.00
N ALA A 306 16.43 -8.54 -0.49
CA ALA A 306 17.82 -8.09 -0.58
C ALA A 306 18.67 -8.59 0.59
N THR A 307 18.05 -8.90 1.74
CA THR A 307 18.75 -9.16 3.01
C THR A 307 18.61 -10.58 3.53
N GLU A 308 17.55 -11.28 3.13
CA GLU A 308 17.24 -12.63 3.57
C GLU A 308 17.26 -13.61 2.37
N PRO A 309 17.45 -14.91 2.61
CA PRO A 309 17.47 -15.93 1.56
C PRO A 309 16.04 -16.29 1.13
N VAL A 310 15.28 -15.30 0.68
CA VAL A 310 13.96 -15.51 0.09
C VAL A 310 14.03 -15.40 -1.41
N GLU A 311 13.17 -16.14 -2.12
CA GLU A 311 13.08 -16.09 -3.57
C GLU A 311 12.72 -14.68 -4.04
N PRO A 312 13.49 -14.07 -4.96
CA PRO A 312 13.18 -12.77 -5.50
C PRO A 312 11.92 -12.84 -6.37
N LEU A 313 10.88 -12.09 -6.01
CA LEU A 313 9.66 -11.97 -6.79
C LEU A 313 9.55 -10.58 -7.40
N PHE A 314 9.18 -10.52 -8.67
CA PHE A 314 9.03 -9.28 -9.41
C PHE A 314 7.67 -9.22 -10.10
N ARG A 315 7.17 -8.00 -10.28
CA ARG A 315 5.93 -7.72 -11.02
C ARG A 315 6.25 -6.83 -12.20
N ALA A 316 5.77 -7.20 -13.38
CA ALA A 316 5.80 -6.32 -14.53
C ALA A 316 4.75 -5.21 -14.35
N THR A 317 5.16 -3.96 -14.61
CA THR A 317 4.31 -2.77 -14.56
C THR A 317 4.53 -1.97 -15.84
N GLY A 318 3.66 -1.01 -16.12
CA GLY A 318 3.78 -0.19 -17.34
C GLY A 318 5.10 0.56 -17.45
N ASP A 319 5.76 0.85 -16.32
CA ASP A 319 7.04 1.57 -16.22
C ASP A 319 8.26 0.65 -16.05
N GLY A 320 8.07 -0.67 -16.16
CA GLY A 320 9.13 -1.68 -16.06
C GLY A 320 8.88 -2.70 -14.96
N LEU A 321 9.96 -3.24 -14.42
CA LEU A 321 9.92 -4.30 -13.43
C LEU A 321 10.00 -3.74 -12.01
N ARG A 322 9.12 -4.19 -11.11
CA ARG A 322 9.12 -3.80 -9.70
C ARG A 322 9.25 -5.02 -8.80
N CYS A 323 9.97 -4.87 -7.69
CA CYS A 323 10.03 -5.87 -6.64
C CYS A 323 8.64 -6.10 -6.04
N ALA A 324 8.17 -7.35 -5.96
CA ALA A 324 6.86 -7.67 -5.40
C ALA A 324 6.76 -7.43 -3.88
N TYR A 325 7.90 -7.36 -3.19
CA TYR A 325 7.96 -7.17 -1.74
C TYR A 325 7.91 -5.69 -1.31
N CYS A 326 8.68 -4.82 -1.97
CA CYS A 326 8.83 -3.42 -1.57
C CYS A 326 8.51 -2.41 -2.68
N GLU A 327 8.05 -2.89 -3.85
CA GLU A 327 7.66 -2.09 -5.01
C GLU A 327 8.78 -1.23 -5.63
N THR A 328 10.01 -1.36 -5.14
CA THR A 328 11.17 -0.68 -5.73
C THR A 328 11.37 -1.13 -7.17
N ARG A 329 11.59 -0.16 -8.07
CA ARG A 329 11.88 -0.45 -9.48
C ARG A 329 13.22 -1.16 -9.61
N VAL A 330 13.24 -2.23 -10.39
CA VAL A 330 14.45 -2.96 -10.76
C VAL A 330 14.90 -2.46 -12.13
N ARG A 331 16.15 -2.03 -12.20
CA ARG A 331 16.74 -1.50 -13.44
C ARG A 331 17.31 -2.62 -14.30
#